data_8361e8e1b6819489e66acb2d7bef9724
#
_entry.id   8361e8e1b6819489e66acb2d7bef9724
#
_cell.length_a   1.000
_cell.length_b   1.000
_cell.length_c   1.000
_cell.angle_alpha   90.00
_cell.angle_beta   90.00
_cell.angle_gamma   90.00
#
_symmetry.space_group_name_H-M   'P 1'
#
loop_
_entity.id
_entity.type
_entity.pdbx_description
1 polymer ?
#
loop_
_entity_poly.entity_id
_entity_poly.type
_entity_poly.pdbx_seq_one_letter_code
_entity_poly.pdbx_strand_id
1 'polypeptide(L)'
;IQDTLYRMYALWDENNNNKYDPENEKIAFIDSMVRPVVVVNDSLPELMKYDMEDTVNCLARKQEYELNMFREKPSKQMIVNKERIGERTAYVTFMAPYAQLDSIWIKGVPSDKLITQFNLLQDSLEIWVNDPKPQPDTLHLNIKYMKTDTLGMLNSFVEEIKLAKPRKGTAKTSRKDIKKED
;
A
#
# COMPACT_ATOMS: atom_id res chain seq x y z
N ILE A 1 10.51 20.72 -28.02
CA ILE A 1 11.32 20.06 -26.97
C ILE A 1 12.77 20.31 -27.35
N GLN A 2 13.59 20.76 -26.41
CA GLN A 2 15.02 20.97 -26.66
C GLN A 2 15.76 19.63 -26.77
N ASP A 3 16.79 19.58 -27.61
CA ASP A 3 17.64 18.39 -27.75
C ASP A 3 18.60 18.27 -26.53
N THR A 4 18.07 17.76 -25.44
CA THR A 4 18.81 17.51 -24.20
C THR A 4 18.33 16.22 -23.56
N LEU A 5 18.98 15.82 -22.48
CA LEU A 5 18.59 14.64 -21.71
C LEU A 5 17.49 14.98 -20.71
N TYR A 6 16.47 14.14 -20.66
CA TYR A 6 15.33 14.27 -19.76
C TYR A 6 15.20 13.06 -18.83
N ARG A 7 14.71 13.30 -17.63
CA ARG A 7 14.16 12.24 -16.79
C ARG A 7 12.68 12.10 -17.06
N MET A 8 12.22 10.88 -17.24
CA MET A 8 10.82 10.58 -17.52
C MET A 8 10.14 9.98 -16.30
N TYR A 9 9.02 10.59 -15.89
CA TYR A 9 8.17 10.12 -14.82
C TYR A 9 6.72 10.09 -15.29
N ALA A 10 5.95 9.13 -14.78
CA ALA A 10 4.49 9.14 -14.85
C ALA A 10 3.94 9.14 -13.42
N LEU A 11 3.00 10.02 -13.16
CA LEU A 11 2.34 10.18 -11.87
C LEU A 11 0.84 9.95 -12.02
N TRP A 12 0.27 9.12 -11.16
CA TRP A 12 -1.17 9.02 -10.99
C TRP A 12 -1.58 9.93 -9.83
N ASP A 13 -1.85 11.18 -10.15
CA ASP A 13 -2.25 12.23 -9.20
C ASP A 13 -3.76 12.13 -8.94
N GLU A 14 -4.16 11.54 -7.81
CA GLU A 14 -5.57 11.35 -7.43
C GLU A 14 -6.23 12.65 -6.95
N ASN A 15 -5.45 13.54 -6.34
CA ASN A 15 -5.97 14.75 -5.72
C ASN A 15 -5.78 16.01 -6.57
N ASN A 16 -5.15 15.90 -7.74
CA ASN A 16 -4.85 16.98 -8.70
C ASN A 16 -4.05 18.15 -8.09
N ASN A 17 -3.13 17.84 -7.18
CA ASN A 17 -2.28 18.86 -6.56
C ASN A 17 -0.95 19.07 -7.29
N ASN A 18 -0.66 18.29 -8.34
CA ASN A 18 0.58 18.25 -9.12
C ASN A 18 1.83 17.96 -8.26
N LYS A 19 1.66 17.20 -7.19
CA LYS A 19 2.74 16.74 -6.31
C LYS A 19 2.57 15.25 -6.09
N TYR A 20 3.67 14.54 -5.96
CA TYR A 20 3.64 13.12 -5.63
C TYR A 20 3.42 12.91 -4.13
N ASP A 21 2.35 12.20 -3.79
CA ASP A 21 2.00 11.77 -2.43
C ASP A 21 2.27 10.25 -2.28
N PRO A 22 3.44 9.84 -1.73
CA PRO A 22 3.88 8.44 -1.71
C PRO A 22 2.90 7.47 -1.06
N GLU A 23 2.12 7.93 -0.09
CA GLU A 23 1.18 7.10 0.68
C GLU A 23 -0.05 6.68 -0.14
N ASN A 24 -0.48 7.50 -1.09
CA ASN A 24 -1.75 7.33 -1.80
C ASN A 24 -1.59 7.13 -3.30
N GLU A 25 -0.56 7.73 -3.90
CA GLU A 25 -0.41 7.82 -5.33
C GLU A 25 0.57 6.81 -5.91
N LYS A 26 0.47 6.60 -7.21
CA LYS A 26 1.38 5.71 -7.94
C LYS A 26 2.32 6.54 -8.78
N ILE A 27 3.56 6.11 -8.83
CA ILE A 27 4.60 6.68 -9.67
C ILE A 27 5.24 5.61 -10.56
N ALA A 28 5.69 6.03 -11.72
CA ALA A 28 6.57 5.23 -12.56
C ALA A 28 7.69 6.10 -13.09
N PHE A 29 8.86 5.55 -13.31
CA PHE A 29 9.99 6.26 -13.87
C PHE A 29 10.91 5.31 -14.63
N ILE A 30 11.78 5.91 -15.43
CA ILE A 30 12.87 5.21 -16.12
C ILE A 30 14.18 5.68 -15.50
N ASP A 31 15.01 4.74 -15.08
CA ASP A 31 16.30 5.03 -14.43
C ASP A 31 17.29 5.74 -15.37
N SER A 32 17.22 5.42 -16.67
CA SER A 32 18.06 6.04 -17.67
C SER A 32 17.52 7.40 -18.12
N MET A 33 18.42 8.30 -18.45
CA MET A 33 18.08 9.54 -19.14
C MET A 33 17.58 9.24 -20.53
N VAL A 34 16.50 9.87 -20.94
CA VAL A 34 15.94 9.77 -22.29
C VAL A 34 16.26 11.01 -23.10
N ARG A 35 16.63 10.80 -24.36
CA ARG A 35 16.84 11.87 -25.32
C ARG A 35 15.72 11.82 -26.35
N PRO A 36 14.93 12.88 -26.52
CA PRO A 36 13.92 12.92 -27.57
C PRO A 36 14.61 12.89 -28.93
N VAL A 37 14.17 12.01 -29.81
CA VAL A 37 14.66 11.96 -31.18
C VAL A 37 13.71 12.78 -32.03
N VAL A 38 14.22 13.87 -32.56
CA VAL A 38 13.49 14.63 -33.59
C VAL A 38 13.90 14.05 -34.94
N VAL A 39 12.98 13.39 -35.60
CA VAL A 39 13.21 12.96 -36.99
C VAL A 39 12.95 14.18 -37.89
N VAL A 40 14.00 14.88 -38.27
CA VAL A 40 13.93 15.91 -39.28
C VAL A 40 13.98 15.22 -40.63
N ASN A 41 12.87 15.19 -41.33
CA ASN A 41 12.79 14.55 -42.63
C ASN A 41 13.04 15.61 -43.71
N ASP A 42 14.32 16.02 -43.84
CA ASP A 42 14.74 17.02 -44.86
C ASP A 42 14.60 16.52 -46.28
N SER A 43 14.37 15.21 -46.46
CA SER A 43 14.36 14.56 -47.79
C SER A 43 12.96 14.47 -48.42
N LEU A 44 11.89 14.89 -47.73
CA LEU A 44 10.53 14.86 -48.30
C LEU A 44 10.17 16.19 -48.93
N PRO A 45 9.62 16.19 -50.15
CA PRO A 45 9.08 17.42 -50.77
C PRO A 45 8.04 18.06 -49.84
N GLU A 46 8.01 19.39 -49.80
CA GLU A 46 7.15 20.16 -48.91
C GLU A 46 5.64 19.83 -49.09
N LEU A 47 5.22 19.46 -50.28
CA LEU A 47 3.86 19.01 -50.61
C LEU A 47 3.50 17.66 -49.95
N MET A 48 4.48 16.79 -49.70
CA MET A 48 4.28 15.50 -49.04
C MET A 48 4.24 15.61 -47.51
N LYS A 49 4.66 16.71 -46.93
CA LYS A 49 4.63 16.93 -45.46
C LYS A 49 3.25 17.12 -44.89
N TYR A 50 2.26 17.54 -45.74
CA TYR A 50 0.93 17.89 -45.28
C TYR A 50 -0.15 16.84 -45.62
N ASP A 51 0.11 15.89 -46.50
CA ASP A 51 -0.92 14.99 -47.04
C ASP A 51 -0.74 13.52 -46.63
N MET A 52 0.04 13.28 -45.55
CA MET A 52 0.47 11.92 -45.25
C MET A 52 0.22 11.53 -43.80
N GLU A 53 -1.05 11.19 -43.53
CA GLU A 53 -1.34 10.51 -42.26
C GLU A 53 -0.68 9.14 -42.17
N ASP A 54 -0.47 8.41 -43.27
CA ASP A 54 0.02 7.02 -43.18
C ASP A 54 1.53 6.82 -43.44
N THR A 55 2.16 7.61 -44.26
CA THR A 55 3.56 7.34 -44.66
C THR A 55 4.59 8.04 -43.78
N VAL A 56 4.22 9.15 -43.15
CA VAL A 56 5.09 9.82 -42.18
C VAL A 56 5.23 8.99 -40.93
N ASN A 57 4.21 8.25 -40.55
CA ASN A 57 4.25 7.30 -39.42
C ASN A 57 5.21 6.13 -39.68
N CYS A 58 5.43 5.75 -40.93
CA CYS A 58 6.37 4.67 -41.26
C CYS A 58 7.84 5.09 -41.16
N LEU A 59 8.14 6.39 -41.25
CA LEU A 59 9.49 6.91 -41.22
C LEU A 59 9.87 7.55 -39.89
N ALA A 60 8.90 7.98 -39.11
CA ALA A 60 9.12 8.42 -37.74
C ALA A 60 9.32 7.19 -36.85
N ARG A 61 10.52 7.02 -36.33
CA ARG A 61 10.73 6.03 -35.26
C ARG A 61 9.91 6.46 -34.06
N LYS A 62 8.77 5.80 -33.86
CA LYS A 62 7.97 5.94 -32.67
C LYS A 62 8.80 5.46 -31.48
N GLN A 63 9.15 6.36 -30.58
CA GLN A 63 9.77 5.99 -29.32
C GLN A 63 8.65 5.55 -28.36
N GLU A 64 8.68 4.29 -28.00
CA GLU A 64 7.76 3.73 -27.00
C GLU A 64 8.56 3.45 -25.73
N TYR A 65 7.99 3.84 -24.60
CA TYR A 65 8.54 3.59 -23.29
C TYR A 65 7.51 2.84 -22.46
N GLU A 66 7.93 1.73 -21.88
CA GLU A 66 7.14 0.99 -20.93
C GLU A 66 7.44 1.51 -19.53
N LEU A 67 6.41 1.96 -18.83
CA LEU A 67 6.48 2.51 -17.49
C LEU A 67 5.60 1.67 -16.56
N ASN A 68 6.23 0.97 -15.64
CA ASN A 68 5.53 0.16 -14.64
C ASN A 68 5.22 1.02 -13.41
N MET A 69 3.93 1.28 -13.17
CA MET A 69 3.49 2.07 -12.04
C MET A 69 3.48 1.25 -10.75
N PHE A 70 4.08 1.78 -9.71
CA PHE A 70 4.07 1.20 -8.38
C PHE A 70 3.64 2.24 -7.32
N ARG A 71 3.22 1.75 -6.17
CA ARG A 71 2.99 2.57 -4.98
C ARG A 71 4.07 2.25 -3.96
N GLU A 72 4.63 3.27 -3.35
CA GLU A 72 5.57 3.08 -2.25
C GLU A 72 4.85 2.44 -1.06
N LYS A 73 5.57 1.57 -0.34
CA LYS A 73 5.05 1.01 0.90
C LYS A 73 5.00 2.11 1.96
N PRO A 74 3.94 2.19 2.75
CA PRO A 74 3.87 3.17 3.83
C PRO A 74 5.07 3.03 4.77
N SER A 75 5.69 4.13 5.12
CA SER A 75 6.81 4.18 6.07
C SER A 75 6.35 4.49 7.50
N LYS A 76 5.17 5.10 7.65
CA LYS A 76 4.60 5.42 8.96
C LYS A 76 4.12 4.17 9.67
N GLN A 77 4.62 3.96 10.87
CA GLN A 77 4.24 2.84 11.70
C GLN A 77 3.15 3.25 12.69
N MET A 78 1.96 2.68 12.53
CA MET A 78 0.81 2.89 13.40
C MET A 78 -0.20 1.75 13.23
N ILE A 79 -1.05 1.53 14.23
CA ILE A 79 -2.15 0.59 14.12
C ILE A 79 -3.29 1.24 13.32
N VAL A 80 -3.71 0.59 12.23
CA VAL A 80 -4.77 1.08 11.33
C VAL A 80 -6.07 0.31 11.46
N ASN A 81 -6.00 -0.99 11.78
CA ASN A 81 -7.18 -1.80 11.99
C ASN A 81 -7.02 -2.67 13.23
N LYS A 82 -8.15 -2.89 13.92
CA LYS A 82 -8.26 -3.70 15.12
C LYS A 82 -9.63 -4.34 15.17
N GLU A 83 -9.66 -5.65 15.18
CA GLU A 83 -10.91 -6.41 15.12
C GLU A 83 -10.85 -7.65 16.01
N ARG A 84 -11.95 -7.94 16.69
CA ARG A 84 -12.16 -9.20 17.37
C ARG A 84 -13.07 -10.08 16.53
N ILE A 85 -12.52 -11.15 15.96
CA ILE A 85 -13.24 -12.02 15.03
C ILE A 85 -14.08 -13.05 15.78
N GLY A 86 -13.58 -13.54 16.89
CA GLY A 86 -14.22 -14.56 17.70
C GLY A 86 -14.20 -14.27 19.19
N GLU A 87 -14.60 -15.22 19.99
CA GLU A 87 -14.54 -15.09 21.45
C GLU A 87 -13.10 -14.94 21.95
N ARG A 88 -12.16 -15.64 21.31
CA ARG A 88 -10.77 -15.79 21.74
C ARG A 88 -9.75 -15.33 20.71
N THR A 89 -10.20 -14.77 19.58
CA THR A 89 -9.35 -14.39 18.46
C THR A 89 -9.52 -12.94 18.11
N ALA A 90 -8.41 -12.23 17.97
CA ALA A 90 -8.37 -10.84 17.56
C ALA A 90 -7.27 -10.62 16.50
N TYR A 91 -7.45 -9.59 15.71
CA TYR A 91 -6.52 -9.12 14.70
C TYR A 91 -6.15 -7.66 14.93
N VAL A 92 -4.89 -7.36 14.67
CA VAL A 92 -4.38 -5.99 14.64
C VAL A 92 -3.54 -5.83 13.39
N THR A 93 -3.82 -4.78 12.61
CA THR A 93 -3.07 -4.49 11.38
C THR A 93 -2.33 -3.18 11.54
N PHE A 94 -1.08 -3.19 11.15
CA PHE A 94 -0.19 -2.04 11.12
C PHE A 94 -0.16 -1.42 9.71
N MET A 95 0.09 -0.14 9.63
CA MET A 95 0.13 0.59 8.36
C MET A 95 1.36 0.24 7.53
N ALA A 96 2.52 0.14 8.17
CA ALA A 96 3.78 -0.23 7.52
C ALA A 96 4.19 -1.67 7.85
N PRO A 97 4.90 -2.35 6.94
CA PRO A 97 5.47 -3.66 7.22
C PRO A 97 6.58 -3.59 8.28
N TYR A 98 6.94 -4.76 8.81
CA TYR A 98 7.99 -4.95 9.79
C TYR A 98 7.76 -4.19 11.11
N ALA A 99 6.54 -4.29 11.63
CA ALA A 99 6.17 -3.71 12.91
C ALA A 99 7.03 -4.27 14.04
N GLN A 100 7.66 -3.38 14.79
CA GLN A 100 8.50 -3.74 15.94
C GLN A 100 7.64 -3.78 17.20
N LEU A 101 7.29 -4.98 17.63
CA LEU A 101 6.49 -5.24 18.83
C LEU A 101 7.43 -5.51 20.02
N ASP A 102 7.33 -4.69 21.07
CA ASP A 102 8.06 -4.90 22.32
C ASP A 102 7.33 -5.89 23.24
N SER A 103 6.05 -5.65 23.46
CA SER A 103 5.23 -6.49 24.34
C SER A 103 3.74 -6.36 24.06
N ILE A 104 3.01 -7.41 24.44
CA ILE A 104 1.54 -7.45 24.30
C ILE A 104 0.96 -8.13 25.51
N TRP A 105 -0.16 -7.59 26.03
CA TRP A 105 -0.89 -8.20 27.11
C TRP A 105 -2.39 -7.84 27.08
N ILE A 106 -3.21 -8.73 27.59
CA ILE A 106 -4.64 -8.50 27.76
C ILE A 106 -4.94 -8.45 29.26
N LYS A 107 -5.67 -7.41 29.69
CA LYS A 107 -6.03 -7.27 31.10
C LYS A 107 -6.88 -8.46 31.57
N GLY A 108 -6.38 -9.15 32.61
CA GLY A 108 -7.06 -10.31 33.17
C GLY A 108 -6.73 -11.65 32.48
N VAL A 109 -5.86 -11.66 31.48
CA VAL A 109 -5.37 -12.87 30.83
C VAL A 109 -3.90 -13.04 31.16
N PRO A 110 -3.48 -14.20 31.72
CA PRO A 110 -2.06 -14.50 31.95
C PRO A 110 -1.28 -14.55 30.63
N SER A 111 -0.02 -14.12 30.66
CA SER A 111 0.83 -14.05 29.45
C SER A 111 1.10 -15.41 28.80
N ASP A 112 1.15 -16.48 29.58
CA ASP A 112 1.31 -17.87 29.12
C ASP A 112 0.09 -18.39 28.33
N LYS A 113 -1.06 -17.71 28.46
CA LYS A 113 -2.31 -17.99 27.71
C LYS A 113 -2.47 -17.17 26.46
N LEU A 114 -1.57 -16.24 26.19
CA LEU A 114 -1.62 -15.38 25.02
C LEU A 114 -0.67 -15.92 23.95
N ILE A 115 -1.24 -16.26 22.79
CA ILE A 115 -0.49 -16.72 21.63
C ILE A 115 -0.61 -15.64 20.57
N THR A 116 0.52 -15.26 19.97
CA THR A 116 0.56 -14.23 18.94
C THR A 116 1.36 -14.70 17.74
N GLN A 117 0.92 -14.34 16.54
CA GLN A 117 1.60 -14.65 15.31
C GLN A 117 1.53 -13.50 14.33
N PHE A 118 2.66 -13.10 13.79
CA PHE A 118 2.74 -12.20 12.67
C PHE A 118 2.63 -12.93 11.33
N ASN A 119 2.08 -12.24 10.33
CA ASN A 119 2.22 -12.65 8.95
C ASN A 119 3.67 -12.44 8.45
N LEU A 120 3.94 -12.85 7.20
CA LEU A 120 5.29 -12.77 6.59
C LEU A 120 5.84 -11.34 6.51
N LEU A 121 4.98 -10.34 6.28
CA LEU A 121 5.36 -8.94 6.19
C LEU A 121 5.40 -8.24 7.55
N GLN A 122 5.02 -8.93 8.63
CA GLN A 122 4.93 -8.36 9.98
C GLN A 122 4.10 -7.08 10.05
N ASP A 123 3.06 -6.98 9.21
CA ASP A 123 2.09 -5.89 9.22
C ASP A 123 0.72 -6.31 9.76
N SER A 124 0.53 -7.60 10.02
CA SER A 124 -0.71 -8.14 10.56
C SER A 124 -0.40 -9.12 11.69
N LEU A 125 -0.97 -8.85 12.86
CA LEU A 125 -0.78 -9.63 14.08
C LEU A 125 -2.07 -10.35 14.44
N GLU A 126 -2.02 -11.66 14.46
CA GLU A 126 -3.08 -12.51 14.96
C GLU A 126 -2.83 -12.85 16.43
N ILE A 127 -3.90 -12.79 17.23
CA ILE A 127 -3.84 -12.92 18.68
C ILE A 127 -4.88 -13.95 19.13
N TRP A 128 -4.45 -14.98 19.84
CA TRP A 128 -5.34 -15.99 20.41
C TRP A 128 -5.20 -16.03 21.92
N VAL A 129 -6.35 -16.11 22.60
CA VAL A 129 -6.43 -16.35 24.04
C VAL A 129 -6.67 -17.83 24.29
N ASN A 130 -5.67 -18.56 24.68
CA ASN A 130 -5.73 -19.99 25.00
C ASN A 130 -6.13 -20.21 26.48
N ASP A 131 -7.27 -19.63 26.86
CA ASP A 131 -7.88 -19.87 28.18
C ASP A 131 -9.26 -20.53 27.99
N PRO A 132 -9.54 -21.69 28.63
CA PRO A 132 -10.83 -22.36 28.53
C PRO A 132 -11.98 -21.54 29.15
N LYS A 133 -11.69 -20.58 30.01
CA LYS A 133 -12.68 -19.71 30.62
C LYS A 133 -13.37 -18.82 29.60
N PRO A 134 -14.68 -18.52 29.77
CA PRO A 134 -15.37 -17.56 28.93
C PRO A 134 -14.68 -16.20 29.00
N GLN A 135 -14.48 -15.60 27.84
CA GLN A 135 -13.83 -14.29 27.76
C GLN A 135 -14.88 -13.16 27.92
N PRO A 136 -14.48 -12.03 28.51
CA PRO A 136 -15.38 -10.89 28.70
C PRO A 136 -15.84 -10.33 27.35
N ASP A 137 -16.98 -9.62 27.36
CA ASP A 137 -17.53 -9.02 26.14
C ASP A 137 -16.61 -8.00 25.50
N THR A 138 -15.79 -7.33 26.30
CA THR A 138 -14.75 -6.43 25.83
C THR A 138 -13.40 -6.87 26.35
N LEU A 139 -12.46 -7.16 25.44
CA LEU A 139 -11.06 -7.40 25.75
C LEU A 139 -10.30 -6.08 25.76
N HIS A 140 -9.54 -5.84 26.82
CA HIS A 140 -8.62 -4.71 26.92
C HIS A 140 -7.21 -5.20 26.55
N LEU A 141 -6.88 -5.00 25.27
CA LEU A 141 -5.59 -5.35 24.69
C LEU A 141 -4.66 -4.16 24.78
N ASN A 142 -3.46 -4.38 25.31
CA ASN A 142 -2.41 -3.38 25.33
C ASN A 142 -1.24 -3.87 24.46
N ILE A 143 -0.79 -3.03 23.57
CA ILE A 143 0.31 -3.31 22.66
C ILE A 143 1.37 -2.23 22.84
N LYS A 144 2.59 -2.64 23.19
CA LYS A 144 3.75 -1.78 23.20
C LYS A 144 4.56 -2.04 21.92
N TYR A 145 4.69 -1.02 21.10
CA TYR A 145 5.34 -1.12 19.79
C TYR A 145 6.01 0.21 19.42
N MET A 146 6.88 0.17 18.39
CA MET A 146 7.48 1.38 17.83
C MET A 146 6.47 2.07 16.91
N LYS A 147 6.00 3.24 17.32
CA LYS A 147 5.03 4.07 16.57
C LYS A 147 5.72 5.31 16.02
N THR A 148 5.34 5.69 14.81
CA THR A 148 5.80 6.95 14.20
C THR A 148 5.06 8.13 14.83
N ASP A 149 5.80 9.10 15.33
CA ASP A 149 5.26 10.34 15.88
C ASP A 149 4.96 11.39 14.79
N THR A 150 4.51 12.57 15.19
CA THR A 150 4.20 13.69 14.28
C THR A 150 5.42 14.26 13.55
N LEU A 151 6.62 13.98 14.04
CA LEU A 151 7.89 14.39 13.44
C LEU A 151 8.48 13.32 12.51
N GLY A 152 7.79 12.19 12.35
CA GLY A 152 8.26 11.06 11.54
C GLY A 152 9.26 10.14 12.25
N MET A 153 9.48 10.31 13.57
CA MET A 153 10.41 9.51 14.35
C MET A 153 9.70 8.30 14.99
N LEU A 154 10.38 7.16 15.02
CA LEU A 154 9.90 5.96 15.70
C LEU A 154 10.15 6.05 17.20
N ASN A 155 9.08 6.03 17.98
CA ASN A 155 9.13 6.04 19.44
C ASN A 155 8.34 4.87 20.01
N SER A 156 8.81 4.34 21.15
CA SER A 156 8.09 3.28 21.87
C SER A 156 6.80 3.84 22.46
N PHE A 157 5.67 3.22 22.11
CA PHE A 157 4.33 3.67 22.49
C PHE A 157 3.50 2.49 22.97
N VAL A 158 2.70 2.71 24.01
CA VAL A 158 1.72 1.74 24.52
C VAL A 158 0.35 2.18 24.06
N GLU A 159 -0.32 1.36 23.28
CA GLU A 159 -1.69 1.63 22.83
C GLU A 159 -2.66 0.66 23.50
N GLU A 160 -3.68 1.20 24.20
CA GLU A 160 -4.78 0.43 24.75
C GLU A 160 -5.90 0.30 23.73
N ILE A 161 -6.29 -0.92 23.42
CA ILE A 161 -7.28 -1.26 22.42
C ILE A 161 -8.44 -1.99 23.10
N LYS A 162 -9.66 -1.48 22.92
CA LYS A 162 -10.89 -2.12 23.39
C LYS A 162 -11.51 -2.90 22.25
N LEU A 163 -11.58 -4.21 22.39
CA LEU A 163 -12.09 -5.15 21.40
C LEU A 163 -13.41 -5.76 21.88
N ALA A 164 -14.51 -5.26 21.35
CA ALA A 164 -15.85 -5.80 21.67
C ALA A 164 -16.08 -7.15 20.99
N LYS A 165 -16.84 -8.03 21.65
CA LYS A 165 -17.25 -9.32 21.10
C LYS A 165 -18.07 -9.11 19.82
N PRO A 166 -17.85 -9.89 18.74
CA PRO A 166 -18.65 -9.78 17.53
C PRO A 166 -20.11 -10.10 17.84
N ARG A 167 -21.03 -9.26 17.36
CA ARG A 167 -22.46 -9.50 17.49
C ARG A 167 -22.84 -10.71 16.64
N LYS A 168 -23.57 -11.67 17.22
CA LYS A 168 -24.16 -12.79 16.46
C LYS A 168 -25.10 -12.21 15.40
N GLY A 169 -24.73 -12.24 14.12
CA GLY A 169 -25.59 -11.78 13.03
C GLY A 169 -24.94 -10.94 11.93
N THR A 170 -23.69 -10.52 12.09
CA THR A 170 -22.98 -9.76 11.04
C THR A 170 -21.70 -10.48 10.57
N ALA A 171 -21.85 -11.72 10.14
CA ALA A 171 -20.84 -12.30 9.26
C ALA A 171 -21.02 -11.60 7.90
N LYS A 172 -20.27 -10.52 7.65
CA LYS A 172 -20.08 -9.99 6.31
C LYS A 172 -19.30 -11.04 5.52
N THR A 173 -20.05 -11.88 4.81
CA THR A 173 -19.51 -12.73 3.75
C THR A 173 -19.03 -11.81 2.65
N SER A 174 -17.77 -11.42 2.68
CA SER A 174 -17.12 -10.86 1.49
C SER A 174 -16.76 -12.02 0.56
N ARG A 175 -17.77 -12.66 -0.02
CA ARG A 175 -17.58 -13.41 -1.25
C ARG A 175 -17.51 -12.38 -2.37
N LYS A 176 -16.32 -12.05 -2.82
CA LYS A 176 -16.13 -11.56 -4.18
C LYS A 176 -16.46 -12.73 -5.09
N ASP A 177 -17.63 -12.69 -5.72
CA ASP A 177 -17.97 -13.54 -6.82
C ASP A 177 -16.97 -13.26 -7.95
N ILE A 178 -16.08 -14.21 -8.14
CA ILE A 178 -15.26 -14.28 -9.34
C ILE A 178 -16.26 -14.72 -10.44
N LYS A 179 -16.75 -13.78 -11.23
CA LYS A 179 -17.41 -14.08 -12.49
C LYS A 179 -16.38 -14.79 -13.36
N LYS A 180 -16.62 -16.07 -13.64
CA LYS A 180 -16.02 -16.78 -14.77
C LYS A 180 -16.71 -16.18 -15.99
N GLU A 181 -15.95 -15.53 -16.85
CA GLU A 181 -16.33 -15.32 -18.25
C GLU A 181 -16.04 -16.61 -19.00
N ASP A 182 -17.10 -17.13 -19.62
CA ASP A 182 -17.02 -18.16 -20.65
C ASP A 182 -16.54 -17.57 -21.98
#